data_095e47b27fab31b21036fe3e3a2d68ee
#
_entry.id   095e47b27fab31b21036fe3e3a2d68ee
#
_cell.length_a   1.000
_cell.length_b   1.000
_cell.length_c   1.000
_cell.angle_alpha   90.00
_cell.angle_beta   90.00
_cell.angle_gamma   90.00
#
_symmetry.space_group_name_H-M   'P 1'
#
loop_
_entity.id
_entity.type
_entity.pdbx_description
1 polymer ?
#
loop_
_entity_poly.entity_id
_entity_poly.type
_entity_poly.pdbx_seq_one_letter_code
_entity_poly.pdbx_strand_id
1 'polypeptide(L)'
;CLCRCSNLYFCLNTPDMWGMFYTPHRAAHDPIHNDDIIYTPDIVVFKTDTDRPELMERDDWYIVDVITCAAPNLRENPSNRYNSGDGTRAVTPSNRELQVIHEKRLRRILDSAVINHADTVILGAFGCGAFCNEPQVVATAAANVVRDYMYAFKNIEFAVYCRPSDDSNYRVFNSVLSSL
;
A
#
# COMPACT_ATOMS: atom_id res chain seq x y z
N CYS A 1 4.99 7.22 -7.56
CA CYS A 1 3.96 8.18 -7.80
C CYS A 1 3.90 9.22 -6.69
N LEU A 2 3.34 8.96 -5.50
CA LEU A 2 3.18 9.94 -4.42
C LEU A 2 4.45 10.74 -4.11
N CYS A 3 5.61 10.11 -3.97
CA CYS A 3 6.87 10.81 -3.70
C CYS A 3 7.30 11.82 -4.79
N ARG A 4 6.77 11.69 -6.02
CA ARG A 4 7.07 12.65 -7.10
C ARG A 4 6.14 13.87 -7.08
N CYS A 5 4.96 13.69 -6.52
CA CYS A 5 3.89 14.68 -6.54
C CYS A 5 3.74 15.42 -5.20
N SER A 6 4.47 15.02 -4.17
CA SER A 6 4.34 15.52 -2.81
C SER A 6 5.69 15.66 -2.09
N ASN A 7 5.64 16.14 -0.86
CA ASN A 7 6.80 16.19 0.05
C ASN A 7 7.06 14.86 0.78
N LEU A 8 6.31 13.79 0.51
CA LEU A 8 6.42 12.49 1.21
C LEU A 8 7.86 11.93 1.22
N TYR A 9 8.60 12.05 0.12
CA TYR A 9 9.97 11.56 0.05
C TYR A 9 10.86 12.17 1.14
N PHE A 10 10.72 13.46 1.40
CA PHE A 10 11.54 14.14 2.41
C PHE A 10 11.19 13.69 3.83
N CYS A 11 9.93 13.35 4.08
CA CYS A 11 9.48 12.82 5.36
C CYS A 11 9.99 11.38 5.61
N LEU A 12 10.03 10.56 4.56
CA LEU A 12 10.47 9.16 4.65
C LEU A 12 11.99 8.99 4.58
N ASN A 13 12.71 9.91 3.90
CA ASN A 13 14.15 9.80 3.71
C ASN A 13 14.95 10.56 4.80
N THR A 14 14.69 10.25 6.04
CA THR A 14 15.39 10.83 7.19
C THR A 14 16.31 9.79 7.86
N PRO A 15 17.36 10.20 8.58
CA PRO A 15 18.22 9.29 9.32
C PRO A 15 17.44 8.38 10.29
N ASP A 16 16.44 8.92 10.97
CA ASP A 16 15.59 8.17 11.91
C ASP A 16 14.79 7.08 11.20
N MET A 17 14.15 7.40 10.06
CA MET A 17 13.43 6.39 9.26
C MET A 17 14.37 5.33 8.71
N TRP A 18 15.57 5.69 8.32
CA TRP A 18 16.57 4.70 7.92
C TRP A 18 16.99 3.82 9.10
N GLY A 19 17.26 4.39 10.27
CA GLY A 19 17.68 3.63 11.45
C GLY A 19 16.59 2.70 12.01
N MET A 20 15.37 3.21 12.12
CA MET A 20 14.27 2.48 12.78
C MET A 20 13.50 1.54 11.85
N PHE A 21 13.40 1.86 10.55
CA PHE A 21 12.56 1.11 9.63
C PHE A 21 13.36 0.49 8.47
N TYR A 22 13.97 1.30 7.59
CA TYR A 22 14.52 0.76 6.34
C TYR A 22 15.73 -0.16 6.55
N THR A 23 16.67 0.19 7.41
CA THR A 23 17.89 -0.61 7.62
C THR A 23 17.58 -1.98 8.22
N PRO A 24 16.79 -2.12 9.31
CA PRO A 24 16.45 -3.44 9.83
C PRO A 24 15.64 -4.28 8.85
N HIS A 25 14.67 -3.68 8.12
CA HIS A 25 13.89 -4.42 7.12
C HIS A 25 14.75 -4.95 5.98
N ARG A 26 15.68 -4.14 5.48
CA ARG A 26 16.62 -4.57 4.42
C ARG A 26 17.61 -5.63 4.90
N ALA A 27 18.01 -5.57 6.16
CA ALA A 27 18.91 -6.55 6.77
C ALA A 27 18.23 -7.91 7.02
N ALA A 28 16.91 -7.94 7.15
CA ALA A 28 16.15 -9.17 7.31
C ALA A 28 16.16 -10.04 6.06
N HIS A 29 16.32 -9.48 4.88
CA HIS A 29 16.27 -10.19 3.59
C HIS A 29 15.03 -11.08 3.43
N ASP A 30 13.91 -10.64 3.98
CA ASP A 30 12.65 -11.37 3.97
C ASP A 30 11.67 -10.75 2.94
N PRO A 31 11.34 -11.44 1.84
CA PRO A 31 10.41 -10.93 0.85
C PRO A 31 8.95 -10.89 1.32
N ILE A 32 8.61 -11.60 2.40
CA ILE A 32 7.28 -11.49 3.01
C ILE A 32 7.13 -10.16 3.76
N HIS A 33 8.24 -9.59 4.24
CA HIS A 33 8.27 -8.43 5.13
C HIS A 33 7.56 -8.69 6.46
N ASN A 34 7.60 -7.72 7.34
CA ASN A 34 6.83 -7.73 8.59
C ASN A 34 5.60 -6.80 8.49
N ASP A 35 4.91 -6.62 9.61
CA ASP A 35 3.68 -5.83 9.68
C ASP A 35 3.91 -4.37 10.13
N ASP A 36 5.17 -3.90 10.10
CA ASP A 36 5.48 -2.52 10.46
C ASP A 36 4.91 -1.55 9.44
N ILE A 37 4.45 -0.40 9.94
CA ILE A 37 3.91 0.69 9.12
C ILE A 37 4.57 2.01 9.53
N ILE A 38 4.61 2.95 8.59
CA ILE A 38 4.95 4.34 8.88
C ILE A 38 3.69 5.16 8.63
N TYR A 39 3.22 5.87 9.66
CA TYR A 39 2.20 6.90 9.50
C TYR A 39 2.88 8.26 9.32
N THR A 40 2.53 8.95 8.25
CA THR A 40 3.10 10.25 7.90
C THR A 40 1.96 11.25 7.70
N PRO A 41 1.70 12.12 8.68
CA PRO A 41 0.64 13.12 8.60
C PRO A 41 1.04 14.30 7.70
N ASP A 42 0.03 15.07 7.30
CA ASP A 42 0.15 16.40 6.69
C ASP A 42 1.02 16.44 5.41
N ILE A 43 0.92 15.40 4.61
CA ILE A 43 1.63 15.34 3.33
C ILE A 43 0.95 16.27 2.33
N VAL A 44 1.70 17.27 1.85
CA VAL A 44 1.25 18.21 0.86
C VAL A 44 1.47 17.63 -0.53
N VAL A 45 0.39 17.44 -1.28
CA VAL A 45 0.42 17.10 -2.71
C VAL A 45 0.33 18.39 -3.50
N PHE A 46 1.33 18.65 -4.36
CA PHE A 46 1.50 19.91 -5.07
C PHE A 46 1.81 19.77 -6.56
N LYS A 47 1.87 18.52 -7.05
CA LYS A 47 2.06 18.23 -8.48
C LYS A 47 1.02 17.26 -8.99
N THR A 48 0.70 17.37 -10.27
CA THR A 48 -0.17 16.43 -10.98
C THR A 48 0.44 15.03 -11.02
N ASP A 49 -0.40 13.99 -10.95
CA ASP A 49 0.03 12.61 -11.10
C ASP A 49 -0.07 12.16 -12.58
N THR A 50 0.85 12.68 -13.37
CA THR A 50 1.00 12.34 -14.79
C THR A 50 2.39 11.77 -15.06
N ASP A 51 2.63 11.31 -16.29
CA ASP A 51 3.98 10.87 -16.72
C ASP A 51 5.02 12.00 -16.61
N ARG A 52 4.57 13.25 -16.71
CA ARG A 52 5.35 14.46 -16.49
C ARG A 52 4.67 15.30 -15.43
N PRO A 53 4.94 15.08 -14.14
CA PRO A 53 4.32 15.82 -13.04
C PRO A 53 4.63 17.31 -13.14
N GLU A 54 3.60 18.12 -13.24
CA GLU A 54 3.67 19.60 -13.30
C GLU A 54 3.22 20.18 -11.96
N LEU A 55 3.79 21.34 -11.60
CA LEU A 55 3.37 22.05 -10.40
C LEU A 55 1.92 22.53 -10.60
N MET A 56 1.05 22.21 -9.64
CA MET A 56 -0.33 22.71 -9.61
C MET A 56 -0.38 24.16 -9.14
N GLU A 57 -1.45 24.86 -9.49
CA GLU A 57 -1.75 26.15 -8.87
C GLU A 57 -1.86 25.99 -7.34
N ARG A 58 -1.52 27.04 -6.59
CA ARG A 58 -1.45 26.97 -5.13
C ARG A 58 -2.78 26.55 -4.48
N ASP A 59 -3.89 26.98 -5.04
CA ASP A 59 -5.25 26.73 -4.55
C ASP A 59 -5.69 25.28 -4.81
N ASP A 60 -5.01 24.58 -5.72
CA ASP A 60 -5.25 23.15 -6.02
C ASP A 60 -4.41 22.20 -5.15
N TRP A 61 -3.52 22.72 -4.31
CA TRP A 61 -2.73 21.89 -3.40
C TRP A 61 -3.65 21.33 -2.31
N TYR A 62 -3.41 20.07 -1.95
CA TYR A 62 -4.19 19.43 -0.90
C TYR A 62 -3.30 18.66 0.05
N ILE A 63 -3.84 18.36 1.23
CA ILE A 63 -3.14 17.67 2.31
C ILE A 63 -3.78 16.30 2.49
N VAL A 64 -2.94 15.28 2.67
CA VAL A 64 -3.33 13.90 2.97
C VAL A 64 -2.38 13.30 3.99
N ASP A 65 -2.88 12.37 4.76
CA ASP A 65 -2.02 11.49 5.56
C ASP A 65 -1.65 10.25 4.75
N VAL A 66 -0.45 9.74 4.93
CA VAL A 66 0.03 8.58 4.20
C VAL A 66 0.45 7.47 5.17
N ILE A 67 -0.11 6.29 4.99
CA ILE A 67 0.34 5.07 5.66
C ILE A 67 1.19 4.26 4.69
N THR A 68 2.47 4.09 5.03
CA THR A 68 3.40 3.25 4.27
C THR A 68 3.46 1.87 4.90
N CYS A 69 3.15 0.85 4.12
CA CYS A 69 3.18 -0.56 4.51
C CYS A 69 3.74 -1.39 3.34
N ALA A 70 4.57 -2.39 3.64
CA ALA A 70 5.11 -3.28 2.62
C ALA A 70 4.13 -4.44 2.35
N ALA A 71 3.84 -4.71 1.07
CA ALA A 71 3.17 -5.95 0.66
C ALA A 71 4.20 -7.08 0.52
N PRO A 72 3.81 -8.36 0.67
CA PRO A 72 4.68 -9.48 0.32
C PRO A 72 5.18 -9.38 -1.11
N ASN A 73 6.48 -9.56 -1.31
CA ASN A 73 7.10 -9.58 -2.64
C ASN A 73 7.21 -11.03 -3.13
N LEU A 74 6.22 -11.50 -3.89
CA LEU A 74 6.10 -12.88 -4.37
C LEU A 74 6.71 -13.10 -5.74
N ARG A 75 7.56 -12.16 -6.20
CA ARG A 75 8.27 -12.35 -7.47
C ARG A 75 9.23 -13.52 -7.41
N GLU A 76 9.45 -14.15 -8.56
CA GLU A 76 10.49 -15.18 -8.72
C GLU A 76 11.88 -14.65 -8.32
N ASN A 77 12.17 -13.40 -8.64
CA ASN A 77 13.39 -12.70 -8.22
C ASN A 77 13.01 -11.49 -7.36
N PRO A 78 12.91 -11.65 -6.03
CA PRO A 78 12.47 -10.59 -5.13
C PRO A 78 13.39 -9.37 -5.17
N SER A 79 14.71 -9.59 -5.11
CA SER A 79 15.70 -8.51 -5.18
C SER A 79 16.08 -8.15 -6.61
N ASN A 80 16.39 -6.88 -6.81
CA ASN A 80 16.99 -6.36 -8.03
C ASN A 80 17.86 -5.14 -7.69
N ARG A 81 18.47 -4.50 -8.69
CA ARG A 81 19.35 -3.34 -8.48
C ARG A 81 18.70 -2.14 -7.78
N TYR A 82 17.37 -2.04 -7.81
CA TYR A 82 16.61 -0.95 -7.18
C TYR A 82 16.03 -1.36 -5.82
N ASN A 83 15.87 -2.66 -5.62
CA ASN A 83 15.39 -3.24 -4.35
C ASN A 83 16.25 -4.46 -4.00
N SER A 84 17.27 -4.23 -3.20
CA SER A 84 18.22 -5.28 -2.79
C SER A 84 17.90 -5.85 -1.40
N GLY A 85 16.85 -5.33 -0.73
CA GLY A 85 16.54 -5.70 0.65
C GLY A 85 15.78 -7.01 0.81
N ASP A 86 15.07 -7.48 -0.23
CA ASP A 86 14.12 -8.59 -0.12
C ASP A 86 14.77 -9.99 -0.27
N GLY A 87 16.11 -10.06 -0.24
CA GLY A 87 16.82 -11.32 -0.43
C GLY A 87 16.73 -11.84 -1.88
N THR A 88 17.28 -13.03 -2.11
CA THR A 88 17.34 -13.64 -3.46
C THR A 88 16.42 -14.86 -3.61
N ARG A 89 15.82 -15.33 -2.51
CA ARG A 89 14.98 -16.53 -2.50
C ARG A 89 13.51 -16.15 -2.69
N ALA A 90 12.89 -16.70 -3.73
CA ALA A 90 11.45 -16.63 -3.89
C ALA A 90 10.71 -17.35 -2.77
N VAL A 91 9.55 -16.83 -2.40
CA VAL A 91 8.64 -17.42 -1.43
C VAL A 91 7.26 -17.60 -2.07
N THR A 92 6.61 -18.70 -1.76
CA THR A 92 5.29 -19.05 -2.29
C THR A 92 4.37 -19.47 -1.14
N PRO A 93 3.84 -18.51 -0.37
CA PRO A 93 2.86 -18.82 0.67
C PRO A 93 1.61 -19.44 0.03
N SER A 94 0.95 -20.33 0.76
CA SER A 94 -0.39 -20.79 0.36
C SER A 94 -1.37 -19.62 0.34
N ASN A 95 -2.48 -19.75 -0.40
CA ASN A 95 -3.53 -18.72 -0.44
C ASN A 95 -4.06 -18.38 0.96
N ARG A 96 -4.15 -19.38 1.85
CA ARG A 96 -4.57 -19.17 3.24
C ARG A 96 -3.56 -18.35 4.04
N GLU A 97 -2.28 -18.65 3.94
CA GLU A 97 -1.24 -17.87 4.60
C GLU A 97 -1.18 -16.45 4.07
N LEU A 98 -1.25 -16.30 2.75
CA LEU A 98 -1.27 -14.99 2.11
C LEU A 98 -2.48 -14.17 2.56
N GLN A 99 -3.66 -14.77 2.65
CA GLN A 99 -4.87 -14.10 3.14
C GLN A 99 -4.69 -13.61 4.57
N VAL A 100 -4.18 -14.45 5.48
CA VAL A 100 -3.92 -14.07 6.88
C VAL A 100 -2.95 -12.90 6.98
N ILE A 101 -1.88 -12.90 6.18
CA ILE A 101 -0.92 -11.78 6.14
C ILE A 101 -1.61 -10.49 5.71
N HIS A 102 -2.40 -10.53 4.64
CA HIS A 102 -3.11 -9.34 4.14
C HIS A 102 -4.16 -8.84 5.14
N GLU A 103 -4.95 -9.73 5.74
CA GLU A 103 -5.93 -9.35 6.77
C GLU A 103 -5.26 -8.66 7.96
N LYS A 104 -4.17 -9.20 8.46
CA LYS A 104 -3.41 -8.63 9.57
C LYS A 104 -2.87 -7.23 9.25
N ARG A 105 -2.25 -7.06 8.09
CA ARG A 105 -1.69 -5.77 7.65
C ARG A 105 -2.78 -4.74 7.42
N LEU A 106 -3.87 -5.13 6.77
CA LEU A 106 -4.97 -4.23 6.51
C LEU A 106 -5.65 -3.77 7.81
N ARG A 107 -5.85 -4.66 8.80
CA ARG A 107 -6.33 -4.27 10.14
C ARG A 107 -5.40 -3.21 10.75
N ARG A 108 -4.08 -3.44 10.72
CA ARG A 108 -3.11 -2.50 11.27
C ARG A 108 -3.15 -1.14 10.57
N ILE A 109 -3.34 -1.13 9.24
CA ILE A 109 -3.50 0.10 8.45
C ILE A 109 -4.78 0.83 8.89
N LEU A 110 -5.92 0.14 8.95
CA LEU A 110 -7.20 0.74 9.31
C LEU A 110 -7.24 1.18 10.79
N ASP A 111 -6.67 0.40 11.72
CA ASP A 111 -6.50 0.82 13.11
C ASP A 111 -5.69 2.11 13.22
N SER A 112 -4.59 2.22 12.47
CA SER A 112 -3.79 3.45 12.44
C SER A 112 -4.60 4.64 11.90
N ALA A 113 -5.40 4.42 10.85
CA ALA A 113 -6.26 5.47 10.29
C ALA A 113 -7.33 5.91 11.30
N VAL A 114 -7.96 4.98 12.04
CA VAL A 114 -8.93 5.28 13.10
C VAL A 114 -8.29 6.07 14.23
N ILE A 115 -7.13 5.63 14.72
CA ILE A 115 -6.40 6.29 15.81
C ILE A 115 -6.03 7.74 15.44
N ASN A 116 -5.74 7.99 14.18
CA ASN A 116 -5.40 9.31 13.66
C ASN A 116 -6.61 10.08 13.10
N HIS A 117 -7.83 9.62 13.41
CA HIS A 117 -9.08 10.30 13.09
C HIS A 117 -9.31 10.55 11.59
N ALA A 118 -8.79 9.71 10.72
CA ALA A 118 -9.11 9.78 9.30
C ALA A 118 -10.62 9.53 9.09
N ASP A 119 -11.26 10.33 8.28
CA ASP A 119 -12.67 10.15 7.93
C ASP A 119 -12.86 9.40 6.61
N THR A 120 -11.83 9.39 5.78
CA THR A 120 -11.80 8.72 4.48
C THR A 120 -10.50 7.96 4.31
N VAL A 121 -10.57 6.72 3.85
CA VAL A 121 -9.40 5.89 3.56
C VAL A 121 -9.43 5.46 2.10
N ILE A 122 -8.30 5.66 1.40
CA ILE A 122 -8.11 5.20 0.03
C ILE A 122 -7.11 4.04 0.03
N LEU A 123 -7.58 2.87 -0.36
CA LEU A 123 -6.82 1.64 -0.43
C LEU A 123 -6.56 1.28 -1.90
N GLY A 124 -5.54 0.45 -2.15
CA GLY A 124 -5.24 -0.06 -3.49
C GLY A 124 -5.32 -1.59 -3.55
N ALA A 125 -5.06 -2.15 -4.75
CA ALA A 125 -4.83 -3.58 -4.92
C ALA A 125 -3.45 -3.96 -4.35
N PHE A 126 -3.37 -4.06 -3.03
CA PHE A 126 -2.14 -4.14 -2.24
C PHE A 126 -1.26 -5.33 -2.62
N GLY A 127 -0.13 -5.06 -3.27
CA GLY A 127 0.81 -6.07 -3.73
C GLY A 127 0.42 -6.80 -5.04
N CYS A 128 -0.76 -6.56 -5.62
CA CYS A 128 -1.22 -7.27 -6.83
C CYS A 128 -0.55 -6.82 -8.13
N GLY A 129 0.26 -5.77 -8.08
CA GLY A 129 1.04 -5.31 -9.23
C GLY A 129 2.40 -5.99 -9.31
N ALA A 130 3.47 -5.20 -9.17
CA ALA A 130 4.86 -5.66 -9.30
C ALA A 130 5.25 -6.78 -8.31
N PHE A 131 4.55 -6.96 -7.21
CA PHE A 131 4.85 -7.98 -6.20
C PHE A 131 4.07 -9.28 -6.40
N CYS A 132 3.24 -9.39 -7.43
CA CYS A 132 2.58 -10.63 -7.89
C CYS A 132 1.71 -11.33 -6.84
N ASN A 133 1.11 -10.58 -5.91
CA ASN A 133 0.14 -11.17 -4.99
C ASN A 133 -1.15 -11.52 -5.76
N GLU A 134 -1.77 -12.66 -5.40
CA GLU A 134 -2.99 -13.13 -6.08
C GLU A 134 -4.19 -12.20 -5.80
N PRO A 135 -4.76 -11.52 -6.81
CA PRO A 135 -5.78 -10.50 -6.61
C PRO A 135 -7.03 -11.02 -5.90
N GLN A 136 -7.45 -12.26 -6.18
CA GLN A 136 -8.62 -12.85 -5.52
C GLN A 136 -8.41 -13.02 -4.01
N VAL A 137 -7.22 -13.44 -3.61
CA VAL A 137 -6.86 -13.61 -2.18
C VAL A 137 -6.83 -12.25 -1.48
N VAL A 138 -6.21 -11.25 -2.12
CA VAL A 138 -6.08 -9.91 -1.55
C VAL A 138 -7.44 -9.22 -1.44
N ALA A 139 -8.27 -9.29 -2.49
CA ALA A 139 -9.62 -8.72 -2.46
C ALA A 139 -10.51 -9.40 -1.40
N THR A 140 -10.42 -10.73 -1.25
CA THR A 140 -11.13 -11.46 -0.20
C THR A 140 -10.68 -11.03 1.20
N ALA A 141 -9.38 -10.91 1.43
CA ALA A 141 -8.84 -10.40 2.68
C ALA A 141 -9.34 -8.98 2.97
N ALA A 142 -9.35 -8.12 1.94
CA ALA A 142 -9.87 -6.76 2.07
C ALA A 142 -11.36 -6.75 2.44
N ALA A 143 -12.19 -7.54 1.77
CA ALA A 143 -13.62 -7.64 2.07
C ALA A 143 -13.88 -8.11 3.51
N ASN A 144 -13.12 -9.12 3.98
CA ASN A 144 -13.26 -9.63 5.34
C ASN A 144 -12.95 -8.56 6.38
N VAL A 145 -11.88 -7.80 6.18
CA VAL A 145 -11.46 -6.79 7.15
C VAL A 145 -12.35 -5.55 7.09
N VAL A 146 -12.65 -5.04 5.91
CA VAL A 146 -13.42 -3.78 5.75
C VAL A 146 -14.79 -3.87 6.40
N ARG A 147 -15.44 -5.04 6.44
CA ARG A 147 -16.71 -5.23 7.15
C ARG A 147 -16.68 -4.79 8.61
N ASP A 148 -15.53 -4.99 9.29
CA ASP A 148 -15.39 -4.62 10.70
C ASP A 148 -15.20 -3.09 10.88
N TYR A 149 -14.90 -2.36 9.79
CA TYR A 149 -14.60 -0.92 9.80
C TYR A 149 -15.62 -0.06 9.04
N MET A 150 -16.72 -0.66 8.54
CA MET A 150 -17.71 0.06 7.73
C MET A 150 -18.31 1.31 8.41
N TYR A 151 -18.34 1.33 9.73
CA TYR A 151 -18.84 2.47 10.50
C TYR A 151 -17.75 3.35 11.11
N ALA A 152 -16.50 3.00 10.91
CA ALA A 152 -15.36 3.77 11.45
C ALA A 152 -14.98 4.95 10.54
N PHE A 153 -15.33 4.89 9.26
CA PHE A 153 -15.00 5.90 8.26
C PHE A 153 -16.25 6.40 7.55
N LYS A 154 -16.21 7.64 7.03
CA LYS A 154 -17.24 8.15 6.13
C LYS A 154 -17.17 7.46 4.77
N ASN A 155 -15.95 7.23 4.27
CA ASN A 155 -15.70 6.56 3.02
C ASN A 155 -14.51 5.60 3.13
N ILE A 156 -14.65 4.42 2.52
CA ILE A 156 -13.56 3.50 2.26
C ILE A 156 -13.55 3.26 0.75
N GLU A 157 -12.51 3.70 0.07
CA GLU A 157 -12.41 3.61 -1.38
C GLU A 157 -11.26 2.69 -1.79
N PHE A 158 -11.44 1.95 -2.89
CA PHE A 158 -10.41 1.13 -3.50
C PHE A 158 -10.00 1.71 -4.85
N ALA A 159 -8.85 2.40 -4.88
CA ALA A 159 -8.23 2.92 -6.09
C ALA A 159 -7.41 1.83 -6.77
N VAL A 160 -8.03 1.04 -7.64
CA VAL A 160 -7.37 -0.04 -8.37
C VAL A 160 -6.91 0.45 -9.73
N TYR A 161 -5.59 0.60 -9.89
CA TYR A 161 -5.00 1.05 -11.16
C TYR A 161 -5.18 -0.02 -12.25
N CYS A 162 -5.65 0.44 -13.41
CA CYS A 162 -5.80 -0.37 -14.62
C CYS A 162 -5.03 0.23 -15.79
N ARG A 163 -4.45 -0.62 -16.63
CA ARG A 163 -3.98 -0.21 -17.94
C ARG A 163 -5.12 -0.30 -18.96
N PRO A 164 -5.09 0.45 -20.07
CA PRO A 164 -6.13 0.34 -21.08
C PRO A 164 -6.31 -1.10 -21.67
N SER A 165 -5.24 -1.90 -21.60
CA SER A 165 -5.21 -3.28 -22.10
C SER A 165 -5.42 -4.35 -21.03
N ASP A 166 -5.49 -3.97 -19.74
CA ASP A 166 -5.57 -4.93 -18.64
C ASP A 166 -6.26 -4.29 -17.42
N ASP A 167 -7.49 -4.75 -17.18
CA ASP A 167 -8.33 -4.38 -16.04
C ASP A 167 -8.59 -5.57 -15.08
N SER A 168 -7.78 -6.62 -15.17
CA SER A 168 -7.97 -7.87 -14.42
C SER A 168 -8.08 -7.65 -12.91
N ASN A 169 -7.16 -6.89 -12.31
CA ASN A 169 -7.21 -6.57 -10.89
C ASN A 169 -8.51 -5.84 -10.51
N TYR A 170 -8.92 -4.85 -11.33
CA TYR A 170 -10.15 -4.11 -11.07
C TYR A 170 -11.38 -5.03 -11.09
N ARG A 171 -11.51 -5.91 -12.09
CA ARG A 171 -12.64 -6.84 -12.18
C ARG A 171 -12.74 -7.74 -10.96
N VAL A 172 -11.61 -8.28 -10.49
CA VAL A 172 -11.57 -9.12 -9.29
C VAL A 172 -12.00 -8.33 -8.06
N PHE A 173 -11.40 -7.17 -7.81
CA PHE A 173 -11.75 -6.32 -6.67
C PHE A 173 -13.21 -5.88 -6.72
N ASN A 174 -13.68 -5.42 -7.89
CA ASN A 174 -15.07 -5.02 -8.06
C ASN A 174 -16.06 -6.18 -7.80
N SER A 175 -15.75 -7.39 -8.30
CA SER A 175 -16.56 -8.57 -8.08
C SER A 175 -16.67 -8.96 -6.60
N VAL A 176 -15.58 -8.85 -5.85
CA VAL A 176 -15.54 -9.24 -4.43
C VAL A 176 -16.16 -8.14 -3.55
N LEU A 177 -15.82 -6.88 -3.81
CA LEU A 177 -16.21 -5.76 -2.92
C LEU A 177 -17.65 -5.27 -3.17
N SER A 178 -18.21 -5.46 -4.38
CA SER A 178 -19.59 -5.05 -4.66
C SER A 178 -20.64 -5.88 -3.90
N SER A 179 -20.21 -6.90 -3.16
CA SER A 179 -21.07 -7.71 -2.27
C SER A 179 -21.03 -7.23 -0.79
N LEU A 180 -20.30 -6.15 -0.50
CA LEU A 180 -20.25 -5.53 0.83
C LEU A 180 -21.43 -4.58 1.04
#